data_f8294d7a4ff97bcc19fedfcdfe336dbd
#
_entry.id   f8294d7a4ff97bcc19fedfcdfe336dbd
#
_cell.length_a   1.000
_cell.length_b   1.000
_cell.length_c   1.000
_cell.angle_alpha   90.00
_cell.angle_beta   90.00
_cell.angle_gamma   90.00
#
_symmetry.space_group_name_H-M   'P 1'
#
loop_
_entity.id
_entity.type
_entity.pdbx_description
1 polymer ?
#
loop_
_entity_poly.entity_id
_entity_poly.type
_entity_poly.pdbx_seq_one_letter_code
_entity_poly.pdbx_strand_id
1 'polypeptide(L)'
;SSAASDVYKRQASAWVVNNARSKVLMVYHNIYNSWSWLGGHADGETDLLSVAIREVKEEAGISNVRPVSEEIFSLESLTVDGHVKKGNYVSSHLHLNITYLLEADSEEQVSVKADENSGVAWFSPEDALEKSTEPWFVEHIYSKLIKKMGI
;
A
#
# COMPACT_ATOMS: atom_id res chain seq x y z
N SER A 1 17.23 15.81 -12.17
CA SER A 1 16.40 14.81 -12.83
C SER A 1 15.81 15.36 -14.11
N SER A 2 15.53 14.51 -15.07
CA SER A 2 14.87 14.92 -16.31
C SER A 2 13.39 15.19 -16.06
N ALA A 3 12.75 16.00 -16.92
CA ALA A 3 11.31 16.24 -16.84
C ALA A 3 10.50 14.92 -16.89
N ALA A 4 10.99 13.91 -17.61
CA ALA A 4 10.34 12.61 -17.69
C ALA A 4 10.30 11.89 -16.35
N SER A 5 11.34 12.03 -15.52
CA SER A 5 11.35 11.40 -14.19
C SER A 5 10.45 12.10 -13.20
N ASP A 6 10.06 13.35 -13.45
CA ASP A 6 9.12 14.08 -12.62
C ASP A 6 7.67 13.69 -12.90
N VAL A 7 7.39 13.13 -14.08
CA VAL A 7 6.05 12.67 -14.49
C VAL A 7 5.72 11.31 -13.90
N TYR A 8 6.73 10.44 -13.77
CA TYR A 8 6.57 9.10 -13.23
C TYR A 8 7.18 9.00 -11.85
N LYS A 9 6.35 8.59 -10.90
CA LYS A 9 6.82 8.23 -9.58
C LYS A 9 6.66 6.74 -9.38
N ARG A 10 7.70 6.09 -8.86
CA ARG A 10 7.65 4.68 -8.52
C ARG A 10 7.20 4.51 -7.08
N GLN A 11 6.25 3.64 -6.89
CA GLN A 11 5.71 3.33 -5.57
C GLN A 11 5.72 1.83 -5.38
N ALA A 12 6.17 1.39 -4.22
CA ALA A 12 6.12 -0.01 -3.83
C ALA A 12 5.00 -0.19 -2.82
N SER A 13 3.99 -0.96 -3.18
CA SER A 13 2.88 -1.27 -2.31
C SER A 13 2.98 -2.69 -1.80
N ALA A 14 2.39 -2.92 -0.64
CA ALA A 14 2.37 -4.21 -0.01
C ALA A 14 0.94 -4.64 0.25
N TRP A 15 0.57 -5.79 -0.30
CA TRP A 15 -0.65 -6.48 0.08
C TRP A 15 -0.27 -7.49 1.13
N VAL A 16 -0.57 -7.21 2.39
CA VAL A 16 -0.07 -7.97 3.53
C VAL A 16 -1.16 -8.88 4.05
N VAL A 17 -0.87 -10.17 4.10
CA VAL A 17 -1.83 -11.20 4.54
C VAL A 17 -1.25 -11.96 5.72
N ASN A 18 -2.12 -12.60 6.49
CA ASN A 18 -1.68 -13.54 7.52
C ASN A 18 -1.40 -14.92 6.91
N ASN A 19 -0.84 -15.82 7.68
CA ASN A 19 -0.51 -17.18 7.21
C ASN A 19 -1.73 -17.92 6.67
N ALA A 20 -2.86 -17.79 7.33
CA ALA A 20 -4.09 -18.48 6.94
C ALA A 20 -4.79 -17.85 5.73
N ARG A 21 -4.32 -16.71 5.25
CA ARG A 21 -4.96 -15.95 4.16
C ARG A 21 -6.38 -15.49 4.51
N SER A 22 -6.68 -15.36 5.78
CA SER A 22 -8.00 -14.96 6.27
C SER A 22 -8.10 -13.48 6.61
N LYS A 23 -6.96 -12.78 6.67
CA LYS A 23 -6.90 -11.37 7.05
C LYS A 23 -5.93 -10.60 6.18
N VAL A 24 -6.24 -9.32 5.97
CA VAL A 24 -5.43 -8.36 5.23
C VAL A 24 -5.12 -7.19 6.16
N LEU A 25 -3.86 -6.74 6.15
CA LEU A 25 -3.43 -5.61 6.96
C LEU A 25 -3.68 -4.31 6.20
N MET A 26 -4.29 -3.35 6.86
CA MET A 26 -4.55 -2.02 6.29
C MET A 26 -4.19 -0.92 7.27
N VAL A 27 -3.96 0.28 6.74
CA VAL A 27 -3.73 1.49 7.53
C VAL A 27 -4.80 2.52 7.18
N TYR A 28 -5.19 3.31 8.19
CA TYR A 28 -6.07 4.45 7.97
C TYR A 28 -5.21 5.66 7.60
N HIS A 29 -5.30 6.05 6.34
CA HIS A 29 -4.47 7.12 5.77
C HIS A 29 -5.13 8.47 5.97
N ASN A 30 -4.45 9.39 6.64
CA ASN A 30 -5.01 10.69 7.01
C ASN A 30 -5.35 11.57 5.81
N ILE A 31 -4.52 11.55 4.76
CA ILE A 31 -4.74 12.39 3.58
C ILE A 31 -5.98 11.93 2.82
N TYR A 32 -6.12 10.63 2.59
CA TYR A 32 -7.25 10.08 1.82
C TYR A 32 -8.48 9.81 2.69
N ASN A 33 -8.30 9.89 4.01
CA ASN A 33 -9.37 9.66 4.97
C ASN A 33 -10.05 8.31 4.74
N SER A 34 -9.23 7.27 4.55
CA SER A 34 -9.69 5.94 4.19
C SER A 34 -8.71 4.87 4.65
N TRP A 35 -9.22 3.67 4.85
CA TRP A 35 -8.39 2.49 5.04
C TRP A 35 -7.81 2.08 3.69
N SER A 36 -6.52 1.83 3.64
CA SER A 36 -5.83 1.48 2.41
C SER A 36 -4.69 0.50 2.65
N TRP A 37 -4.17 -0.02 1.55
CA TRP A 37 -2.97 -0.87 1.57
C TRP A 37 -1.76 -0.08 2.09
N LEU A 38 -0.67 -0.82 2.35
CA LEU A 38 0.58 -0.22 2.82
C LEU A 38 1.53 0.00 1.64
N GLY A 39 2.48 0.87 1.83
CA GLY A 39 3.51 1.14 0.83
C GLY A 39 3.99 2.57 0.86
N GLY A 40 4.92 2.87 -0.02
CA GLY A 40 5.49 4.21 -0.11
C GLY A 40 6.29 4.42 -1.37
N HIS A 41 6.77 5.64 -1.54
CA HIS A 41 7.59 6.03 -2.69
C HIS A 41 8.97 5.39 -2.62
N ALA A 42 9.46 4.98 -3.78
CA ALA A 42 10.79 4.38 -3.87
C ALA A 42 11.92 5.39 -3.69
N ASP A 43 11.68 6.65 -4.04
CA ASP A 43 12.64 7.75 -3.88
C ASP A 43 14.03 7.43 -4.45
N GLY A 44 14.05 6.82 -5.64
CA GLY A 44 15.30 6.44 -6.30
C GLY A 44 15.82 5.05 -5.94
N GLU A 45 15.23 4.39 -4.97
CA GLU A 45 15.60 3.01 -4.63
C GLU A 45 15.15 2.05 -5.73
N THR A 46 16.02 1.15 -6.15
CA THR A 46 15.72 0.20 -7.22
C THR A 46 15.21 -1.15 -6.71
N ASP A 47 15.51 -1.50 -5.48
CA ASP A 47 14.99 -2.73 -4.85
C ASP A 47 13.62 -2.46 -4.25
N LEU A 48 12.59 -2.59 -5.08
CA LEU A 48 11.22 -2.24 -4.69
C LEU A 48 10.63 -3.21 -3.68
N LEU A 49 11.07 -4.46 -3.67
CA LEU A 49 10.64 -5.41 -2.64
C LEU A 49 11.12 -4.96 -1.25
N SER A 50 12.37 -4.53 -1.15
CA SER A 50 12.90 -3.99 0.09
C SER A 50 12.16 -2.74 0.55
N VAL A 51 11.75 -1.88 -0.40
CA VAL A 51 10.95 -0.70 -0.10
C VAL A 51 9.60 -1.11 0.50
N ALA A 52 8.92 -2.07 -0.13
CA ALA A 52 7.63 -2.54 0.37
C ALA A 52 7.74 -3.12 1.78
N ILE A 53 8.74 -3.94 2.03
CA ILE A 53 8.96 -4.54 3.37
C ILE A 53 9.26 -3.47 4.41
N ARG A 54 10.13 -2.52 4.07
CA ARG A 54 10.48 -1.42 4.97
C ARG A 54 9.25 -0.58 5.33
N GLU A 55 8.44 -0.25 4.33
CA GLU A 55 7.24 0.56 4.56
C GLU A 55 6.24 -0.15 5.47
N VAL A 56 6.06 -1.46 5.32
CA VAL A 56 5.18 -2.22 6.20
C VAL A 56 5.67 -2.16 7.64
N LYS A 57 6.98 -2.36 7.85
CA LYS A 57 7.56 -2.29 9.18
C LYS A 57 7.39 -0.93 9.82
N GLU A 58 7.58 0.14 9.04
CA GLU A 58 7.44 1.50 9.52
C GLU A 58 5.99 1.88 9.78
N GLU A 59 5.09 1.57 8.83
CA GLU A 59 3.68 1.99 8.91
C GLU A 59 2.87 1.18 9.92
N ALA A 60 3.18 -0.08 10.11
CA ALA A 60 2.43 -0.97 10.99
C ALA A 60 3.17 -1.32 12.28
N GLY A 61 4.44 -0.97 12.39
CA GLY A 61 5.24 -1.23 13.59
C GLY A 61 5.51 -2.71 13.83
N ILE A 62 5.43 -3.54 12.80
CA ILE A 62 5.70 -4.98 12.92
C ILE A 62 7.09 -5.32 12.41
N SER A 63 7.67 -6.40 12.90
CA SER A 63 9.05 -6.80 12.57
C SER A 63 9.11 -8.06 11.70
N ASN A 64 8.16 -8.97 11.84
CA ASN A 64 8.14 -10.23 11.10
C ASN A 64 7.30 -10.12 9.84
N VAL A 65 7.91 -9.59 8.78
CA VAL A 65 7.29 -9.45 7.46
C VAL A 65 8.19 -10.14 6.45
N ARG A 66 7.60 -10.98 5.62
CA ARG A 66 8.36 -11.72 4.60
C ARG A 66 7.56 -11.79 3.29
N PRO A 67 8.23 -11.83 2.16
CA PRO A 67 7.50 -12.01 0.90
C PRO A 67 6.96 -13.44 0.78
N VAL A 68 5.75 -13.56 0.26
CA VAL A 68 5.21 -14.86 -0.13
C VAL A 68 5.96 -15.35 -1.36
N SER A 69 6.32 -14.41 -2.26
CA SER A 69 7.17 -14.63 -3.41
C SER A 69 7.96 -13.35 -3.65
N GLU A 70 9.17 -13.46 -4.18
CA GLU A 70 9.97 -12.29 -4.55
C GLU A 70 9.48 -11.64 -5.84
N GLU A 71 8.57 -12.29 -6.55
CA GLU A 71 8.00 -11.77 -7.78
C GLU A 71 6.95 -10.71 -7.52
N ILE A 72 6.75 -9.83 -8.50
CA ILE A 72 5.72 -8.80 -8.47
C ILE A 72 4.35 -9.49 -8.46
N PHE A 73 3.51 -9.11 -7.51
CA PHE A 73 2.16 -9.64 -7.38
C PHE A 73 1.17 -8.91 -8.27
N SER A 74 1.32 -7.59 -8.39
CA SER A 74 0.45 -6.76 -9.23
C SER A 74 1.19 -5.49 -9.66
N LEU A 75 0.83 -4.98 -10.84
CA LEU A 75 1.41 -3.77 -11.41
C LEU A 75 0.27 -2.84 -11.84
N GLU A 76 0.32 -1.60 -11.39
CA GLU A 76 -0.71 -0.60 -11.67
C GLU A 76 -0.09 0.70 -12.13
N SER A 77 -0.73 1.35 -13.10
CA SER A 77 -0.45 2.75 -13.42
C SER A 77 -1.57 3.59 -12.82
N LEU A 78 -1.22 4.46 -11.89
CA LEU A 78 -2.21 5.27 -11.16
C LEU A 78 -2.01 6.73 -11.50
N THR A 79 -3.10 7.41 -11.86
CA THR A 79 -3.10 8.85 -12.05
C THR A 79 -3.44 9.51 -10.73
N VAL A 80 -2.57 10.41 -10.29
CA VAL A 80 -2.80 11.22 -9.10
C VAL A 80 -3.21 12.61 -9.58
N ASP A 81 -4.45 13.02 -9.23
CA ASP A 81 -4.96 14.32 -9.61
C ASP A 81 -4.19 15.45 -8.94
N GLY A 82 -4.21 16.62 -9.56
CA GLY A 82 -3.57 17.80 -8.99
C GLY A 82 -4.18 18.15 -7.64
N HIS A 83 -3.32 18.56 -6.71
CA HIS A 83 -3.72 18.88 -5.34
C HIS A 83 -2.77 19.89 -4.73
N VAL A 84 -3.18 20.49 -3.61
CA VAL A 84 -2.34 21.42 -2.84
C VAL A 84 -1.72 20.64 -1.69
N LYS A 85 -0.39 20.72 -1.58
CA LYS A 85 0.35 20.09 -0.51
C LYS A 85 1.27 21.13 0.13
N LYS A 86 1.12 21.35 1.43
CA LYS A 86 1.91 22.33 2.20
C LYS A 86 1.89 23.73 1.55
N GLY A 87 0.73 24.15 1.06
CA GLY A 87 0.55 25.44 0.41
C GLY A 87 1.00 25.50 -1.04
N ASN A 88 1.55 24.42 -1.60
CA ASN A 88 2.02 24.38 -2.98
C ASN A 88 1.15 23.46 -3.81
N TYR A 89 0.80 23.88 -5.02
CA TYR A 89 0.04 23.05 -5.95
C TYR A 89 0.95 21.97 -6.55
N VAL A 90 0.47 20.74 -6.52
CA VAL A 90 1.12 19.59 -7.16
C VAL A 90 0.27 19.18 -8.36
N SER A 91 0.85 19.23 -9.56
CA SER A 91 0.11 18.86 -10.77
C SER A 91 -0.20 17.36 -10.82
N SER A 92 -1.18 17.01 -11.65
CA SER A 92 -1.48 15.61 -11.94
C SER A 92 -0.25 14.89 -12.46
N HIS A 93 -0.04 13.67 -12.00
CA HIS A 93 1.09 12.85 -12.43
C HIS A 93 0.75 11.36 -12.34
N LEU A 94 1.56 10.54 -13.00
CA LEU A 94 1.38 9.10 -12.99
C LEU A 94 2.27 8.47 -11.92
N HIS A 95 1.69 7.54 -11.17
CA HIS A 95 2.42 6.67 -10.27
C HIS A 95 2.48 5.27 -10.89
N LEU A 96 3.69 4.76 -11.06
CA LEU A 96 3.87 3.35 -11.36
C LEU A 96 3.91 2.62 -10.03
N ASN A 97 2.87 1.85 -9.76
CA ASN A 97 2.74 1.14 -8.51
C ASN A 97 3.04 -0.34 -8.72
N ILE A 98 3.98 -0.84 -7.94
CA ILE A 98 4.39 -2.23 -7.96
C ILE A 98 4.04 -2.85 -6.62
N THR A 99 3.15 -3.83 -6.64
CA THR A 99 2.63 -4.46 -5.41
C THR A 99 3.27 -5.82 -5.21
N TYR A 100 3.71 -6.06 -3.99
CA TYR A 100 4.21 -7.37 -3.55
C TYR A 100 3.25 -8.00 -2.56
N LEU A 101 3.12 -9.32 -2.62
CA LEU A 101 2.34 -10.08 -1.65
C LEU A 101 3.27 -10.44 -0.49
N LEU A 102 3.00 -9.87 0.67
CA LEU A 102 3.79 -10.11 1.87
C LEU A 102 2.96 -10.84 2.91
N GLU A 103 3.64 -11.54 3.79
CA GLU A 103 3.00 -12.27 4.88
C GLU A 103 3.53 -11.76 6.21
N ALA A 104 2.63 -11.59 7.16
CA ALA A 104 2.96 -11.19 8.52
C ALA A 104 2.10 -11.94 9.52
N ASP A 105 2.56 -11.98 10.77
CA ASP A 105 1.84 -12.62 11.87
C ASP A 105 0.75 -11.67 12.38
N SER A 106 -0.52 -12.06 12.24
CA SER A 106 -1.64 -11.25 12.69
C SER A 106 -1.75 -11.15 14.22
N GLU A 107 -0.98 -11.95 14.96
CA GLU A 107 -0.91 -11.88 16.41
C GLU A 107 0.17 -10.90 16.90
N GLU A 108 1.08 -10.48 16.03
CA GLU A 108 2.06 -9.47 16.39
C GLU A 108 1.38 -8.13 16.60
N GLN A 109 1.73 -7.41 17.66
CA GLN A 109 1.15 -6.11 17.98
C GLN A 109 1.49 -5.09 16.91
N VAL A 110 0.47 -4.37 16.44
CA VAL A 110 0.63 -3.30 15.46
C VAL A 110 0.67 -1.94 16.16
N SER A 111 1.33 -0.97 15.51
CA SER A 111 1.36 0.41 16.00
C SER A 111 1.32 1.39 14.84
N VAL A 112 0.77 2.56 15.09
CA VAL A 112 0.54 3.59 14.08
C VAL A 112 1.80 4.42 13.88
N LYS A 113 2.09 4.75 12.60
CA LYS A 113 3.03 5.82 12.27
C LYS A 113 2.25 7.13 12.27
N ALA A 114 2.35 7.88 13.35
CA ALA A 114 1.47 9.02 13.65
C ALA A 114 1.46 10.15 12.62
N ASP A 115 2.53 10.32 11.85
CA ASP A 115 2.65 11.41 10.88
C ASP A 115 1.69 11.28 9.70
N GLU A 116 1.38 10.06 9.29
CA GLU A 116 0.64 9.78 8.07
C GLU A 116 -0.65 9.03 8.31
N ASN A 117 -0.68 8.20 9.35
CA ASN A 117 -1.75 7.25 9.60
C ASN A 117 -2.32 7.43 11.01
N SER A 118 -3.59 7.18 11.16
CA SER A 118 -4.27 7.19 12.46
C SER A 118 -4.83 5.84 12.87
N GLY A 119 -4.64 4.82 12.07
CA GLY A 119 -5.07 3.47 12.40
C GLY A 119 -4.29 2.41 11.65
N VAL A 120 -4.14 1.24 12.26
CA VAL A 120 -3.58 0.03 11.66
C VAL A 120 -4.42 -1.13 12.15
N ALA A 121 -4.90 -1.97 11.25
CA ALA A 121 -5.73 -3.09 11.67
C ALA A 121 -5.73 -4.21 10.63
N TRP A 122 -6.03 -5.40 11.11
CA TRP A 122 -6.27 -6.57 10.27
C TRP A 122 -7.78 -6.69 10.01
N PHE A 123 -8.14 -6.91 8.77
CA PHE A 123 -9.53 -7.10 8.35
C PHE A 123 -9.67 -8.40 7.57
N SER A 124 -10.86 -9.00 7.60
CA SER A 124 -11.19 -10.02 6.61
C SER A 124 -11.16 -9.38 5.22
N PRO A 125 -10.95 -10.15 4.14
CA PRO A 125 -10.98 -9.57 2.80
C PRO A 125 -12.27 -8.80 2.50
N GLU A 126 -13.40 -9.30 2.97
CA GLU A 126 -14.70 -8.66 2.78
C GLU A 126 -14.76 -7.31 3.52
N ASP A 127 -14.31 -7.29 4.78
CA ASP A 127 -14.29 -6.06 5.57
C ASP A 127 -13.29 -5.05 5.00
N ALA A 128 -12.17 -5.51 4.45
CA ALA A 128 -11.21 -4.62 3.80
C ALA A 128 -11.86 -3.85 2.65
N LEU A 129 -12.70 -4.52 1.87
CA LEU A 129 -13.45 -3.87 0.78
C LEU A 129 -14.46 -2.85 1.30
N GLU A 130 -15.10 -3.14 2.42
CA GLU A 130 -16.10 -2.24 3.02
C GLU A 130 -15.47 -1.05 3.72
N LYS A 131 -14.30 -1.23 4.32
CA LYS A 131 -13.63 -0.19 5.11
C LYS A 131 -12.99 0.89 4.25
N SER A 132 -12.60 0.58 3.03
CA SER A 132 -12.05 1.59 2.14
C SER A 132 -13.17 2.48 1.60
N THR A 133 -12.96 3.79 1.64
CA THR A 133 -13.88 4.79 1.08
C THR A 133 -13.43 5.27 -0.29
N GLU A 134 -12.51 4.54 -0.92
CA GLU A 134 -12.00 4.84 -2.25
C GLU A 134 -12.59 3.85 -3.27
N PRO A 135 -13.78 4.12 -3.85
CA PRO A 135 -14.51 3.15 -4.68
C PRO A 135 -13.69 2.61 -5.85
N TRP A 136 -12.92 3.47 -6.49
CA TRP A 136 -12.10 3.07 -7.62
C TRP A 136 -11.05 2.03 -7.21
N PHE A 137 -10.38 2.25 -6.06
CA PHE A 137 -9.39 1.31 -5.53
C PHE A 137 -10.04 -0.01 -5.14
N VAL A 138 -11.21 0.05 -4.51
CA VAL A 138 -11.95 -1.16 -4.12
C VAL A 138 -12.31 -1.98 -5.35
N GLU A 139 -12.89 -1.34 -6.37
CA GLU A 139 -13.36 -2.03 -7.55
C GLU A 139 -12.22 -2.55 -8.43
N HIS A 140 -11.21 -1.72 -8.68
CA HIS A 140 -10.20 -2.03 -9.70
C HIS A 140 -8.92 -2.64 -9.13
N ILE A 141 -8.63 -2.45 -7.86
CA ILE A 141 -7.38 -2.91 -7.26
C ILE A 141 -7.64 -3.95 -6.17
N TYR A 142 -8.28 -3.57 -5.08
CA TYR A 142 -8.42 -4.47 -3.92
C TYR A 142 -9.19 -5.75 -4.26
N SER A 143 -10.26 -5.64 -5.02
CA SER A 143 -11.02 -6.81 -5.47
C SER A 143 -10.16 -7.75 -6.32
N LYS A 144 -9.32 -7.17 -7.20
CA LYS A 144 -8.39 -7.94 -8.02
C LYS A 144 -7.35 -8.67 -7.17
N LEU A 145 -6.76 -7.96 -6.18
CA LEU A 145 -5.75 -8.54 -5.31
C LEU A 145 -6.31 -9.70 -4.49
N ILE A 146 -7.54 -9.54 -3.99
CA ILE A 146 -8.21 -10.60 -3.23
C ILE A 146 -8.44 -11.83 -4.11
N LYS A 147 -8.88 -11.65 -5.35
CA LYS A 147 -9.04 -12.77 -6.28
C LYS A 147 -7.71 -13.47 -6.56
N LYS A 148 -6.63 -12.72 -6.69
CA LYS A 148 -5.30 -13.28 -6.94
C LYS A 148 -4.76 -14.07 -5.76
N MET A 149 -5.27 -13.85 -4.55
CA MET A 149 -4.89 -14.64 -3.39
C MET A 149 -5.43 -16.07 -3.42
N GLY A 150 -6.41 -16.34 -4.25
CA GLY A 150 -6.99 -17.68 -4.38
C GLY A 150 -8.02 -18.03 -3.31
N ILE A 151 -8.59 -17.03 -2.68
CA ILE A 151 -9.62 -17.25 -1.67
C ILE A 151 -10.97 -16.71 -2.10
#